data_c7c3bc048e9b2e75257332020bd59abd
#
_entry.id   c7c3bc048e9b2e75257332020bd59abd
#
_cell.length_a   1.000
_cell.length_b   1.000
_cell.length_c   1.000
_cell.angle_alpha   90.00
_cell.angle_beta   90.00
_cell.angle_gamma   90.00
#
_symmetry.space_group_name_H-M   'P 1'
#
loop_
_entity.id
_entity.type
_entity.pdbx_description
1 polymer ?
#
loop_
_entity_poly.entity_id
_entity_poly.type
_entity_poly.pdbx_seq_one_letter_code
_entity_poly.pdbx_strand_id
1 'polypeptide(L)'
;MAKLNISELDFDAVKNQFKEYLQSQTQFKDYNFEGSNMSVLLDVLAYNTYQNNFYTNMAVNEMFLDSAVLRNSIVSHAKELNYLPRSRRSAKAIVKVTITDANAEGQSITIPQYSPFTTVYNGENFEFVTDQTYVAKKTAPQTFVAENVEIFEGQMLASFEREGFFVDDDGILRVTLSNENADTESISVFVDAEATENENVFLRKNDIFGVGPTDKVFYIEPYIDGRYTIYFGNNVFGFQPEEFEDIRVRYRITSGVEGNGAFAFSLPTTYGSAVVETIQSASNGAERETMESIRYFAPKSLQIKERAVTTSDYEILLK
;
A
#
# COMPACT_ATOMS: atom_id res chain seq x y z
N MET A 1 -3.28 14.22 21.02
CA MET A 1 -4.17 14.77 19.99
C MET A 1 -5.42 15.30 20.64
N ALA A 2 -5.81 16.53 20.32
CA ALA A 2 -7.04 17.11 20.84
C ALA A 2 -8.22 16.50 20.06
N LYS A 3 -9.10 15.77 20.74
CA LYS A 3 -10.38 15.35 20.16
C LYS A 3 -11.36 16.53 20.25
N LEU A 4 -12.05 16.78 19.15
CA LEU A 4 -13.13 17.76 19.11
C LEU A 4 -14.37 17.14 19.76
N ASN A 5 -14.86 17.75 20.86
CA ASN A 5 -16.13 17.41 21.45
C ASN A 5 -17.13 18.52 21.12
N ILE A 6 -18.09 18.23 20.26
CA ILE A 6 -19.11 19.19 19.78
C ILE A 6 -20.40 19.04 20.53
N SER A 7 -20.68 17.84 21.01
CA SER A 7 -21.90 17.51 21.74
C SER A 7 -21.58 16.77 23.03
N GLU A 8 -22.52 16.83 23.98
CA GLU A 8 -22.39 16.19 25.28
C GLU A 8 -22.32 14.65 25.13
N LEU A 9 -21.30 14.04 25.73
CA LEU A 9 -21.06 12.59 25.72
C LEU A 9 -21.32 11.92 27.08
N ASP A 10 -21.93 12.63 28.00
CA ASP A 10 -22.33 12.08 29.28
C ASP A 10 -23.85 11.76 29.25
N PHE A 11 -24.18 10.49 29.47
CA PHE A 11 -25.57 10.03 29.46
C PHE A 11 -26.40 10.72 30.56
N ASP A 12 -25.84 10.86 31.76
CA ASP A 12 -26.54 11.48 32.89
C ASP A 12 -26.75 12.97 32.67
N ALA A 13 -25.79 13.65 32.05
CA ALA A 13 -25.93 15.04 31.67
C ALA A 13 -27.06 15.22 30.64
N VAL A 14 -27.12 14.39 29.61
CA VAL A 14 -28.22 14.38 28.62
C VAL A 14 -29.56 14.11 29.26
N LYS A 15 -29.66 13.13 30.17
CA LYS A 15 -30.87 12.81 30.89
C LYS A 15 -31.31 13.97 31.77
N ASN A 16 -30.39 14.64 32.46
CA ASN A 16 -30.70 15.81 33.29
C ASN A 16 -31.20 16.99 32.45
N GLN A 17 -30.64 17.25 31.29
CA GLN A 17 -31.14 18.27 30.36
C GLN A 17 -32.59 18.00 29.95
N PHE A 18 -32.95 16.74 29.67
CA PHE A 18 -34.38 16.38 29.44
C PHE A 18 -35.25 16.60 30.62
N LYS A 19 -34.79 16.26 31.84
CA LYS A 19 -35.53 16.51 33.07
C LYS A 19 -35.76 17.99 33.31
N GLU A 20 -34.74 18.84 33.13
CA GLU A 20 -34.83 20.31 33.24
C GLU A 20 -35.83 20.88 32.23
N TYR A 21 -35.77 20.40 30.98
CA TYR A 21 -36.75 20.81 29.98
C TYR A 21 -38.17 20.45 30.38
N LEU A 22 -38.43 19.22 30.84
CA LEU A 22 -39.76 18.78 31.31
C LEU A 22 -40.22 19.54 32.54
N GLN A 23 -39.30 19.95 33.44
CA GLN A 23 -39.62 20.78 34.60
C GLN A 23 -40.19 22.15 34.21
N SER A 24 -39.76 22.67 33.07
CA SER A 24 -40.31 23.93 32.52
C SER A 24 -41.73 23.78 31.94
N GLN A 25 -42.21 22.54 31.73
CA GLN A 25 -43.53 22.23 31.16
C GLN A 25 -44.53 21.90 32.25
N THR A 26 -45.70 22.53 32.22
CA THR A 26 -46.74 22.31 33.24
C THR A 26 -47.53 21.02 33.04
N GLN A 27 -47.39 20.34 31.93
CA GLN A 27 -48.17 19.18 31.50
C GLN A 27 -47.64 17.85 32.03
N PHE A 28 -46.36 17.77 32.41
CA PHE A 28 -45.68 16.56 32.83
C PHE A 28 -45.32 16.65 34.31
N LYS A 29 -45.88 15.75 35.14
CA LYS A 29 -45.66 15.74 36.61
C LYS A 29 -44.82 14.56 37.10
N ASP A 30 -44.79 13.44 36.36
CA ASP A 30 -44.16 12.18 36.81
C ASP A 30 -42.73 11.97 36.24
N TYR A 31 -42.17 12.96 35.60
CA TYR A 31 -40.86 12.85 34.94
C TYR A 31 -39.70 12.60 35.89
N ASN A 32 -39.82 12.97 37.16
CA ASN A 32 -38.74 12.84 38.15
C ASN A 32 -38.90 11.60 39.05
N PHE A 33 -39.93 10.78 38.84
CA PHE A 33 -40.12 9.54 39.57
C PHE A 33 -39.43 8.38 38.86
N GLU A 34 -38.36 7.82 39.45
CA GLU A 34 -37.51 6.81 38.79
C GLU A 34 -38.25 5.54 38.38
N GLY A 35 -39.31 5.17 39.05
CA GLY A 35 -40.16 4.02 38.70
C GLY A 35 -41.28 4.33 37.70
N SER A 36 -41.39 5.55 37.20
CA SER A 36 -42.47 5.92 36.28
C SER A 36 -42.16 5.47 34.83
N ASN A 37 -43.23 5.18 34.09
CA ASN A 37 -43.08 4.89 32.65
C ASN A 37 -42.44 6.07 31.89
N MET A 38 -42.63 7.30 32.37
CA MET A 38 -42.02 8.50 31.80
C MET A 38 -40.50 8.51 31.99
N SER A 39 -40.00 8.10 33.17
CA SER A 39 -38.58 7.98 33.45
C SER A 39 -37.92 6.95 32.53
N VAL A 40 -38.57 5.82 32.28
CA VAL A 40 -38.07 4.80 31.34
C VAL A 40 -38.02 5.34 29.92
N LEU A 41 -39.01 6.11 29.48
CA LEU A 41 -38.97 6.75 28.16
C LEU A 41 -37.87 7.80 28.06
N LEU A 42 -37.62 8.56 29.13
CA LEU A 42 -36.50 9.50 29.19
C LEU A 42 -35.14 8.77 29.07
N ASP A 43 -34.99 7.61 29.69
CA ASP A 43 -33.77 6.81 29.57
C ASP A 43 -33.55 6.34 28.13
N VAL A 44 -34.60 5.89 27.45
CA VAL A 44 -34.51 5.50 26.03
C VAL A 44 -34.15 6.69 25.14
N LEU A 45 -34.76 7.85 25.36
CA LEU A 45 -34.46 9.07 24.61
C LEU A 45 -33.05 9.58 24.89
N ALA A 46 -32.63 9.58 26.15
CA ALA A 46 -31.30 9.96 26.57
C ALA A 46 -30.24 9.03 25.95
N TYR A 47 -30.50 7.72 25.93
CA TYR A 47 -29.62 6.76 25.29
C TYR A 47 -29.51 6.98 23.77
N ASN A 48 -30.63 7.20 23.10
CA ASN A 48 -30.62 7.51 21.67
C ASN A 48 -29.85 8.80 21.38
N THR A 49 -30.06 9.84 22.17
CA THR A 49 -29.37 11.12 22.02
C THR A 49 -27.88 10.95 22.28
N TYR A 50 -27.50 10.20 23.30
CA TYR A 50 -26.10 9.85 23.58
C TYR A 50 -25.43 9.14 22.37
N GLN A 51 -26.11 8.13 21.79
CA GLN A 51 -25.63 7.42 20.61
C GLN A 51 -25.46 8.37 19.40
N ASN A 52 -26.45 9.22 19.16
CA ASN A 52 -26.37 10.21 18.07
C ASN A 52 -25.24 11.21 18.30
N ASN A 53 -25.05 11.68 19.53
CA ASN A 53 -23.95 12.56 19.91
C ASN A 53 -22.59 11.89 19.70
N PHE A 54 -22.47 10.61 20.06
CA PHE A 54 -21.26 9.83 19.83
C PHE A 54 -20.93 9.73 18.34
N TYR A 55 -21.90 9.35 17.50
CA TYR A 55 -21.68 9.27 16.06
C TYR A 55 -21.39 10.64 15.43
N THR A 56 -22.05 11.69 15.91
CA THR A 56 -21.78 13.06 15.44
C THR A 56 -20.35 13.48 15.77
N ASN A 57 -19.90 13.29 17.01
CA ASN A 57 -18.54 13.61 17.42
C ASN A 57 -17.52 12.76 16.65
N MET A 58 -17.80 11.48 16.43
CA MET A 58 -16.96 10.62 15.62
C MET A 58 -16.86 11.15 14.17
N ALA A 59 -17.98 11.42 13.52
CA ALA A 59 -18.02 11.92 12.15
C ALA A 59 -17.24 13.22 11.99
N VAL A 60 -17.41 14.16 12.92
CA VAL A 60 -16.66 15.43 12.89
C VAL A 60 -15.17 15.23 13.11
N ASN A 61 -14.77 14.34 14.00
CA ASN A 61 -13.34 14.02 14.19
C ASN A 61 -12.74 13.40 12.91
N GLU A 62 -13.50 12.60 12.18
CA GLU A 62 -13.03 12.01 10.90
C GLU A 62 -12.94 13.02 9.75
N MET A 63 -13.52 14.22 9.86
CA MET A 63 -13.43 15.28 8.83
C MET A 63 -12.07 15.96 8.76
N PHE A 64 -11.19 15.79 9.73
CA PHE A 64 -9.91 16.46 9.77
C PHE A 64 -8.77 15.47 9.94
N LEU A 65 -7.69 15.65 9.18
CA LEU A 65 -6.50 14.80 9.22
C LEU A 65 -5.93 14.66 10.64
N ASP A 66 -5.91 15.75 11.42
CA ASP A 66 -5.34 15.77 12.77
C ASP A 66 -6.15 14.97 13.80
N SER A 67 -7.47 14.96 13.68
CA SER A 67 -8.37 14.34 14.65
C SER A 67 -8.93 12.99 14.20
N ALA A 68 -8.86 12.65 12.91
CA ALA A 68 -9.32 11.38 12.37
C ALA A 68 -8.68 10.19 13.09
N VAL A 69 -9.42 9.16 13.38
CA VAL A 69 -8.97 7.93 14.07
C VAL A 69 -8.91 6.75 13.13
N LEU A 70 -9.79 6.72 12.14
CA LEU A 70 -9.84 5.66 11.15
C LEU A 70 -8.75 5.84 10.10
N ARG A 71 -8.00 4.76 9.80
CA ARG A 71 -6.97 4.78 8.77
C ARG A 71 -7.51 5.24 7.41
N ASN A 72 -8.70 4.79 7.04
CA ASN A 72 -9.31 5.13 5.77
C ASN A 72 -9.56 6.65 5.62
N SER A 73 -10.02 7.31 6.68
CA SER A 73 -10.19 8.78 6.69
C SER A 73 -8.86 9.49 6.54
N ILE A 74 -7.83 9.04 7.28
CA ILE A 74 -6.48 9.62 7.22
C ILE A 74 -5.88 9.46 5.82
N VAL A 75 -6.03 8.29 5.21
CA VAL A 75 -5.55 8.01 3.85
C VAL A 75 -6.31 8.83 2.82
N SER A 76 -7.64 9.01 3.00
CA SER A 76 -8.45 9.87 2.13
C SER A 76 -7.97 11.33 2.17
N HIS A 77 -7.72 11.87 3.36
CA HIS A 77 -7.16 13.22 3.49
C HIS A 77 -5.74 13.35 2.94
N ALA A 78 -4.92 12.31 3.11
CA ALA A 78 -3.57 12.28 2.53
C ALA A 78 -3.63 12.31 0.99
N LYS A 79 -4.59 11.59 0.38
CA LYS A 79 -4.83 11.62 -1.07
C LYS A 79 -5.18 13.02 -1.56
N GLU A 80 -6.04 13.77 -0.84
CA GLU A 80 -6.37 15.17 -1.18
C GLU A 80 -5.13 16.09 -1.17
N LEU A 81 -4.12 15.74 -0.34
CA LEU A 81 -2.83 16.43 -0.30
C LEU A 81 -1.82 15.91 -1.32
N ASN A 82 -2.23 15.02 -2.22
CA ASN A 82 -1.38 14.33 -3.18
C ASN A 82 -0.23 13.54 -2.51
N TYR A 83 -0.48 13.00 -1.32
CA TYR A 83 0.46 12.18 -0.59
C TYR A 83 0.11 10.69 -0.73
N LEU A 84 1.05 9.91 -1.23
CA LEU A 84 0.93 8.46 -1.32
C LEU A 84 1.54 7.82 -0.07
N PRO A 85 0.71 7.29 0.86
CA PRO A 85 1.24 6.55 2.00
C PRO A 85 2.04 5.33 1.53
N ARG A 86 3.19 5.08 2.17
CA ARG A 86 4.05 3.95 1.82
C ARG A 86 3.35 2.63 2.07
N SER A 87 3.48 1.74 1.08
CA SER A 87 3.07 0.35 1.16
C SER A 87 4.00 -0.45 2.07
N ARG A 88 3.69 -1.72 2.28
CA ARG A 88 4.70 -2.69 2.71
C ARG A 88 5.82 -2.72 1.70
N ARG A 89 7.03 -2.90 2.19
CA ARG A 89 8.23 -3.03 1.37
C ARG A 89 8.90 -4.37 1.62
N SER A 90 9.29 -5.02 0.54
CA SER A 90 9.96 -6.30 0.56
C SER A 90 11.35 -6.21 1.21
N ALA A 91 11.72 -7.23 1.97
CA ALA A 91 13.08 -7.41 2.41
C ALA A 91 13.98 -7.79 1.22
N LYS A 92 15.16 -7.19 1.13
CA LYS A 92 16.14 -7.39 0.06
C LYS A 92 17.36 -8.11 0.60
N ALA A 93 17.80 -9.16 -0.08
CA ALA A 93 19.07 -9.82 0.15
C ALA A 93 19.97 -9.77 -1.08
N ILE A 94 21.28 -9.89 -0.89
CA ILE A 94 22.25 -9.99 -1.99
C ILE A 94 22.93 -11.34 -1.85
N VAL A 95 22.92 -12.10 -2.95
CA VAL A 95 23.48 -13.45 -2.97
C VAL A 95 24.43 -13.63 -4.16
N LYS A 96 25.33 -14.59 -4.02
CA LYS A 96 26.14 -15.12 -5.09
C LYS A 96 25.60 -16.50 -5.45
N VAL A 97 25.32 -16.71 -6.72
CA VAL A 97 24.80 -17.97 -7.24
C VAL A 97 25.88 -18.68 -8.05
N THR A 98 26.25 -19.88 -7.63
CA THR A 98 27.16 -20.75 -8.34
C THR A 98 26.39 -21.94 -8.92
N ILE A 99 26.31 -22.05 -10.24
CA ILE A 99 25.59 -23.11 -10.95
C ILE A 99 26.61 -24.07 -11.53
N THR A 100 26.45 -25.37 -11.25
CA THR A 100 27.24 -26.42 -11.87
C THR A 100 26.33 -27.24 -12.77
N ASP A 101 26.55 -27.15 -14.08
CA ASP A 101 25.77 -27.87 -15.09
C ASP A 101 26.70 -28.58 -16.06
N ALA A 102 26.66 -29.92 -16.01
CA ALA A 102 27.47 -30.79 -16.84
C ALA A 102 27.12 -30.73 -18.34
N ASN A 103 25.89 -30.28 -18.64
CA ASN A 103 25.36 -30.25 -20.01
C ASN A 103 25.41 -28.85 -20.65
N ALA A 104 25.85 -27.85 -19.90
CA ALA A 104 25.90 -26.48 -20.43
C ALA A 104 27.15 -26.27 -21.31
N GLU A 105 26.96 -26.17 -22.60
CA GLU A 105 28.03 -25.90 -23.59
C GLU A 105 28.32 -24.41 -23.76
N GLY A 106 27.49 -23.51 -23.23
CA GLY A 106 27.58 -22.05 -23.39
C GLY A 106 28.66 -21.41 -22.52
N GLN A 107 28.87 -20.07 -22.76
CA GLN A 107 29.73 -19.22 -21.94
C GLN A 107 28.98 -18.60 -20.74
N SER A 108 27.67 -18.72 -20.70
CA SER A 108 26.82 -18.16 -19.64
C SER A 108 25.51 -18.92 -19.48
N ILE A 109 24.95 -18.86 -18.28
CA ILE A 109 23.59 -19.32 -17.97
C ILE A 109 22.79 -18.11 -17.51
N THR A 110 21.56 -17.98 -18.02
CA THR A 110 20.67 -16.89 -17.64
C THR A 110 19.79 -17.33 -16.47
N ILE A 111 19.75 -16.50 -15.42
CA ILE A 111 18.77 -16.59 -14.33
C ILE A 111 17.68 -15.59 -14.69
N PRO A 112 16.49 -16.03 -15.11
CA PRO A 112 15.40 -15.15 -15.50
C PRO A 112 14.96 -14.20 -14.38
N GLN A 113 14.35 -13.10 -14.76
CA GLN A 113 13.56 -12.28 -13.85
C GLN A 113 12.47 -13.13 -13.19
N TYR A 114 12.18 -12.85 -11.92
CA TYR A 114 11.22 -13.57 -11.08
C TYR A 114 11.60 -15.04 -10.78
N SER A 115 12.87 -15.39 -10.89
CA SER A 115 13.36 -16.70 -10.46
C SER A 115 13.16 -16.85 -8.95
N PRO A 116 12.46 -17.92 -8.48
CA PRO A 116 12.15 -18.10 -7.08
C PRO A 116 13.35 -18.65 -6.31
N PHE A 117 13.62 -18.07 -5.16
CA PHE A 117 14.54 -18.58 -4.12
C PHE A 117 13.72 -18.89 -2.88
N THR A 118 14.00 -19.96 -2.21
CA THR A 118 13.32 -20.39 -1.00
C THR A 118 14.23 -20.36 0.20
N THR A 119 13.69 -19.98 1.35
CA THR A 119 14.41 -20.01 2.63
C THR A 119 13.46 -20.39 3.76
N VAL A 120 14.02 -20.96 4.83
CA VAL A 120 13.32 -21.15 6.10
C VAL A 120 13.98 -20.24 7.12
N TYR A 121 13.23 -19.31 7.65
CA TYR A 121 13.70 -18.37 8.65
C TYR A 121 12.70 -18.27 9.80
N ASN A 122 13.20 -18.33 11.05
CA ASN A 122 12.37 -18.38 12.26
C ASN A 122 11.26 -19.46 12.27
N GLY A 123 11.45 -20.55 11.51
CA GLY A 123 10.48 -21.65 11.42
C GLY A 123 9.38 -21.43 10.36
N GLU A 124 9.42 -20.34 9.62
CA GLU A 124 8.51 -20.04 8.52
C GLU A 124 9.22 -20.12 7.16
N ASN A 125 8.44 -20.46 6.13
CA ASN A 125 8.94 -20.54 4.77
C ASN A 125 8.73 -19.19 4.08
N PHE A 126 9.80 -18.63 3.52
CA PHE A 126 9.76 -17.43 2.71
C PHE A 126 10.21 -17.72 1.29
N GLU A 127 9.57 -17.07 0.35
CA GLU A 127 9.97 -17.01 -1.04
C GLU A 127 10.62 -15.66 -1.33
N PHE A 128 11.72 -15.67 -2.08
CA PHE A 128 12.40 -14.50 -2.57
C PHE A 128 12.48 -14.60 -4.10
N VAL A 129 12.37 -13.49 -4.80
CA VAL A 129 12.42 -13.49 -6.26
C VAL A 129 13.41 -12.45 -6.77
N THR A 130 14.01 -12.75 -7.94
CA THR A 130 14.84 -11.76 -8.65
C THR A 130 13.96 -10.68 -9.27
N ASP A 131 14.43 -9.44 -9.25
CA ASP A 131 13.73 -8.29 -9.85
C ASP A 131 14.11 -8.05 -11.31
N GLN A 132 15.21 -8.63 -11.74
CA GLN A 132 15.74 -8.55 -13.09
C GLN A 132 16.42 -9.85 -13.51
N THR A 133 16.72 -9.95 -14.79
CA THR A 133 17.47 -11.07 -15.35
C THR A 133 18.95 -10.95 -15.02
N TYR A 134 19.56 -12.00 -14.48
CA TYR A 134 20.98 -12.08 -14.20
C TYR A 134 21.68 -13.10 -15.11
N VAL A 135 22.95 -12.85 -15.44
CA VAL A 135 23.76 -13.73 -16.28
C VAL A 135 24.90 -14.30 -15.45
N ALA A 136 24.84 -15.60 -15.18
CA ALA A 136 25.94 -16.35 -14.60
C ALA A 136 27.00 -16.64 -15.68
N LYS A 137 28.22 -16.11 -15.49
CA LYS A 137 29.33 -16.25 -16.42
C LYS A 137 30.16 -17.50 -16.08
N LYS A 138 30.68 -18.16 -17.10
CA LYS A 138 31.56 -19.31 -16.95
C LYS A 138 32.88 -18.92 -16.29
N THR A 139 33.20 -19.54 -15.16
CA THR A 139 34.44 -19.31 -14.39
C THR A 139 35.35 -20.53 -14.40
N ALA A 140 34.79 -21.73 -14.54
CA ALA A 140 35.51 -22.99 -14.64
C ALA A 140 34.75 -23.96 -15.56
N PRO A 141 35.32 -25.12 -15.95
CA PRO A 141 34.59 -26.16 -16.65
C PRO A 141 33.29 -26.50 -15.92
N GLN A 142 32.14 -26.37 -16.60
CA GLN A 142 30.81 -26.66 -16.06
C GLN A 142 30.36 -25.78 -14.86
N THR A 143 31.11 -24.72 -14.52
CA THR A 143 30.81 -23.85 -13.39
C THR A 143 30.54 -22.43 -13.88
N PHE A 144 29.38 -21.88 -13.49
CA PHE A 144 28.91 -20.56 -13.85
C PHE A 144 28.59 -19.77 -12.57
N VAL A 145 29.03 -18.53 -12.51
CA VAL A 145 28.85 -17.67 -11.33
C VAL A 145 28.14 -16.38 -11.70
N ALA A 146 27.09 -16.06 -10.96
CA ALA A 146 26.45 -14.77 -10.92
C ALA A 146 26.73 -14.12 -9.55
N GLU A 147 27.40 -12.98 -9.56
CA GLU A 147 27.70 -12.22 -8.34
C GLU A 147 26.70 -11.08 -8.17
N ASN A 148 26.45 -10.70 -6.91
CA ASN A 148 25.56 -9.60 -6.55
C ASN A 148 24.14 -9.75 -7.11
N VAL A 149 23.59 -10.93 -7.06
CA VAL A 149 22.19 -11.19 -7.40
C VAL A 149 21.31 -10.63 -6.31
N GLU A 150 20.49 -9.64 -6.63
CA GLU A 150 19.52 -9.05 -5.72
C GLU A 150 18.24 -9.89 -5.73
N ILE A 151 17.81 -10.29 -4.56
CA ILE A 151 16.57 -11.04 -4.38
C ILE A 151 15.69 -10.34 -3.33
N PHE A 152 14.40 -10.32 -3.59
CA PHE A 152 13.42 -9.61 -2.80
C PHE A 152 12.38 -10.58 -2.25
N GLU A 153 12.07 -10.45 -0.96
CA GLU A 153 11.08 -11.28 -0.29
C GLU A 153 9.70 -11.03 -0.89
N GLY A 154 8.94 -12.10 -1.02
CA GLY A 154 7.54 -12.10 -1.44
C GLY A 154 7.29 -12.87 -2.73
N GLN A 155 6.03 -13.10 -2.98
CA GLN A 155 5.55 -13.82 -4.15
C GLN A 155 5.11 -12.84 -5.24
N MET A 156 5.57 -13.06 -6.49
CA MET A 156 5.08 -12.29 -7.61
C MET A 156 3.66 -12.73 -7.99
N LEU A 157 2.74 -11.81 -7.90
CA LEU A 157 1.42 -11.95 -8.45
C LEU A 157 1.42 -11.36 -9.86
N ALA A 158 1.21 -12.20 -10.86
CA ALA A 158 0.93 -11.77 -12.21
C ALA A 158 -0.60 -11.81 -12.37
N SER A 159 -1.23 -10.66 -12.26
CA SER A 159 -2.67 -10.58 -12.37
C SER A 159 -3.06 -10.01 -13.73
N PHE A 160 -3.87 -10.79 -14.44
CA PHE A 160 -4.74 -10.28 -15.50
C PHE A 160 -6.01 -9.78 -14.80
N GLU A 161 -5.95 -8.62 -14.17
CA GLU A 161 -7.11 -8.14 -13.44
C GLU A 161 -8.10 -7.44 -14.36
N ARG A 162 -8.75 -8.20 -15.25
CA ARG A 162 -9.92 -7.69 -15.97
C ARG A 162 -11.06 -7.26 -15.01
N GLU A 163 -11.16 -7.90 -13.85
CA GLU A 163 -12.25 -7.65 -12.89
C GLU A 163 -12.07 -6.34 -12.10
N GLY A 164 -10.87 -5.79 -12.02
CA GLY A 164 -10.57 -4.56 -11.28
C GLY A 164 -10.55 -3.29 -12.14
N PHE A 165 -10.74 -3.39 -13.46
CA PHE A 165 -10.73 -2.23 -14.36
C PHE A 165 -12.08 -1.52 -14.35
N PHE A 166 -12.04 -0.22 -14.19
CA PHE A 166 -13.19 0.66 -14.34
C PHE A 166 -12.74 2.01 -14.89
N VAL A 167 -13.63 2.63 -15.62
CA VAL A 167 -13.48 4.01 -16.08
C VAL A 167 -14.25 4.89 -15.10
N ASP A 168 -13.59 5.88 -14.53
CA ASP A 168 -14.22 6.80 -13.59
C ASP A 168 -15.10 7.85 -14.29
N ASP A 169 -15.75 8.71 -13.51
CA ASP A 169 -16.62 9.79 -14.04
C ASP A 169 -15.85 10.81 -14.89
N ASP A 170 -14.53 10.91 -14.72
CA ASP A 170 -13.64 11.76 -15.50
C ASP A 170 -13.13 11.08 -16.78
N GLY A 171 -13.55 9.84 -17.03
CA GLY A 171 -13.14 9.04 -18.18
C GLY A 171 -11.73 8.45 -18.08
N ILE A 172 -11.16 8.38 -16.88
CA ILE A 172 -9.82 7.84 -16.64
C ILE A 172 -9.92 6.35 -16.31
N LEU A 173 -9.12 5.54 -17.01
CA LEU A 173 -9.02 4.11 -16.76
C LEU A 173 -8.23 3.85 -15.47
N ARG A 174 -8.83 3.07 -14.56
CA ARG A 174 -8.29 2.71 -13.25
C ARG A 174 -8.32 1.21 -13.05
N VAL A 175 -7.37 0.70 -12.27
CA VAL A 175 -7.36 -0.68 -11.79
C VAL A 175 -6.97 -0.72 -10.32
N THR A 176 -7.79 -1.34 -9.49
CA THR A 176 -7.51 -1.51 -8.06
C THR A 176 -6.84 -2.85 -7.83
N LEU A 177 -5.68 -2.85 -7.17
CA LEU A 177 -4.96 -4.07 -6.81
C LEU A 177 -5.79 -4.90 -5.83
N SER A 178 -5.81 -6.21 -6.04
CA SER A 178 -6.62 -7.14 -5.23
C SER A 178 -6.07 -7.34 -3.82
N ASN A 179 -4.76 -7.13 -3.59
CA ASN A 179 -4.09 -7.43 -2.33
C ASN A 179 -3.60 -6.17 -1.60
N GLU A 180 -3.90 -6.06 -0.30
CA GLU A 180 -3.46 -4.95 0.56
C GLU A 180 -1.96 -4.99 0.90
N ASN A 181 -1.31 -6.15 0.74
CA ASN A 181 0.11 -6.36 1.03
C ASN A 181 1.00 -6.16 -0.21
N ALA A 182 0.49 -5.47 -1.23
CA ALA A 182 1.24 -5.14 -2.42
C ALA A 182 2.41 -4.20 -2.10
N ASP A 183 3.60 -4.57 -2.58
CA ASP A 183 4.76 -3.69 -2.61
C ASP A 183 4.66 -2.78 -3.83
N THR A 184 4.33 -1.51 -3.62
CA THR A 184 4.10 -0.55 -4.70
C THR A 184 5.34 -0.21 -5.51
N GLU A 185 6.54 -0.51 -4.99
CA GLU A 185 7.79 -0.30 -5.73
C GLU A 185 8.07 -1.41 -6.75
N SER A 186 7.42 -2.57 -6.58
CA SER A 186 7.56 -3.71 -7.49
C SER A 186 6.56 -3.70 -8.64
N ILE A 187 5.64 -2.72 -8.68
CA ILE A 187 4.57 -2.68 -9.69
C ILE A 187 5.15 -2.45 -11.08
N SER A 188 4.81 -3.35 -11.99
CA SER A 188 5.10 -3.25 -13.42
C SER A 188 3.80 -3.38 -14.21
N VAL A 189 3.58 -2.47 -15.14
CA VAL A 189 2.37 -2.42 -15.96
C VAL A 189 2.75 -2.59 -17.43
N PHE A 190 2.09 -3.51 -18.09
CA PHE A 190 2.26 -3.84 -19.50
C PHE A 190 0.91 -3.77 -20.19
N VAL A 191 0.88 -3.18 -21.38
CA VAL A 191 -0.33 -3.12 -22.20
C VAL A 191 -0.04 -3.82 -23.52
N ASP A 192 -0.99 -4.62 -23.99
CA ASP A 192 -0.91 -5.49 -25.15
C ASP A 192 -0.03 -6.74 -24.94
N ALA A 193 -0.73 -7.87 -24.83
CA ALA A 193 -0.12 -9.16 -24.48
C ALA A 193 0.70 -9.81 -25.58
N GLU A 194 0.51 -9.41 -26.84
CA GLU A 194 1.24 -9.96 -27.98
C GLU A 194 2.61 -9.28 -28.19
N ALA A 195 2.78 -8.08 -27.65
CA ALA A 195 4.08 -7.40 -27.68
C ALA A 195 5.06 -8.09 -26.71
N THR A 196 6.32 -8.13 -27.08
CA THR A 196 7.38 -8.55 -26.17
C THR A 196 7.41 -7.65 -24.94
N GLU A 197 7.66 -8.21 -23.76
CA GLU A 197 7.62 -7.50 -22.47
C GLU A 197 8.41 -6.18 -22.42
N ASN A 198 9.22 -5.89 -23.43
CA ASN A 198 10.05 -4.68 -23.53
C ASN A 198 9.42 -3.54 -24.34
N GLU A 199 8.35 -3.76 -25.10
CA GLU A 199 7.86 -2.76 -26.06
C GLU A 199 6.68 -1.92 -25.54
N ASN A 200 5.90 -2.43 -24.57
CA ASN A 200 4.70 -1.78 -24.06
C ASN A 200 4.69 -1.63 -22.54
N VAL A 201 5.86 -1.35 -21.95
CA VAL A 201 6.01 -1.09 -20.52
C VAL A 201 5.57 0.34 -20.21
N PHE A 202 4.69 0.50 -19.24
CA PHE A 202 4.33 1.79 -18.69
C PHE A 202 5.25 2.12 -17.52
N LEU A 203 5.73 3.36 -17.47
CA LEU A 203 6.62 3.84 -16.42
C LEU A 203 5.82 4.51 -15.31
N ARG A 204 6.13 4.20 -14.07
CA ARG A 204 5.54 4.89 -12.93
C ARG A 204 5.98 6.35 -12.89
N LYS A 205 5.02 7.25 -12.70
CA LYS A 205 5.23 8.67 -12.41
C LYS A 205 4.49 9.07 -11.14
N ASN A 206 5.04 10.02 -10.40
CA ASN A 206 4.42 10.55 -9.19
C ASN A 206 3.68 11.88 -9.47
N ASP A 207 4.01 12.52 -10.58
CA ASP A 207 3.44 13.80 -11.00
C ASP A 207 3.21 13.85 -12.51
N ILE A 208 2.48 14.86 -12.96
CA ILE A 208 2.16 15.10 -14.38
C ILE A 208 3.16 16.00 -15.12
N PHE A 209 4.20 16.49 -14.42
CA PHE A 209 5.13 17.44 -15.01
C PHE A 209 6.03 16.77 -16.08
N GLY A 210 6.08 17.39 -17.24
CA GLY A 210 6.88 16.88 -18.37
C GLY A 210 6.31 15.63 -19.02
N VAL A 211 5.07 15.27 -18.75
CA VAL A 211 4.38 14.12 -19.35
C VAL A 211 3.57 14.60 -20.56
N GLY A 212 3.87 14.05 -21.73
CA GLY A 212 3.17 14.29 -22.99
C GLY A 212 1.99 13.33 -23.21
N PRO A 213 1.13 13.60 -24.19
CA PRO A 213 -0.09 12.82 -24.44
C PRO A 213 0.17 11.37 -24.90
N THR A 214 1.36 11.07 -25.40
CA THR A 214 1.75 9.74 -25.91
C THR A 214 2.67 8.96 -24.96
N ASP A 215 3.03 9.57 -23.83
CA ASP A 215 3.94 8.91 -22.89
C ASP A 215 3.22 7.77 -22.17
N LYS A 216 3.83 6.59 -22.20
CA LYS A 216 3.35 5.39 -21.53
C LYS A 216 3.68 5.48 -20.05
N VAL A 217 2.77 6.09 -19.28
CA VAL A 217 2.95 6.31 -17.84
C VAL A 217 1.72 5.84 -17.07
N PHE A 218 1.96 5.43 -15.84
CA PHE A 218 0.90 5.15 -14.88
C PHE A 218 1.20 5.84 -13.55
N TYR A 219 0.15 6.07 -12.80
CA TYR A 219 0.18 6.69 -11.48
C TYR A 219 -0.42 5.74 -10.46
N ILE A 220 -0.07 5.93 -9.19
CA ILE A 220 -0.57 5.12 -8.07
C ILE A 220 -1.23 6.05 -7.07
N GLU A 221 -2.41 5.67 -6.62
CA GLU A 221 -3.09 6.33 -5.52
C GLU A 221 -3.51 5.32 -4.44
N PRO A 222 -3.62 5.74 -3.17
CA PRO A 222 -4.12 4.86 -2.13
C PRO A 222 -5.62 4.64 -2.32
N TYR A 223 -6.06 3.41 -2.04
CA TYR A 223 -7.47 3.02 -2.01
C TYR A 223 -7.91 2.67 -0.59
N ILE A 224 -9.22 2.52 -0.42
CA ILE A 224 -9.82 2.04 0.82
C ILE A 224 -9.24 0.66 1.18
N ASP A 225 -9.17 0.30 2.46
CA ASP A 225 -8.68 -0.98 2.98
C ASP A 225 -7.17 -1.22 2.83
N GLY A 226 -6.39 -0.18 2.56
CA GLY A 226 -4.94 -0.29 2.44
C GLY A 226 -4.44 -0.81 1.10
N ARG A 227 -5.35 -1.04 0.15
CA ARG A 227 -5.02 -1.36 -1.24
C ARG A 227 -4.56 -0.12 -2.00
N TYR A 228 -4.13 -0.32 -3.24
CA TYR A 228 -3.70 0.74 -4.14
C TYR A 228 -4.44 0.63 -5.47
N THR A 229 -4.70 1.79 -6.06
CA THR A 229 -5.28 1.91 -7.40
C THR A 229 -4.23 2.47 -8.34
N ILE A 230 -4.09 1.82 -9.49
CA ILE A 230 -3.29 2.30 -10.60
C ILE A 230 -4.23 3.05 -11.53
N TYR A 231 -3.81 4.20 -12.04
CA TYR A 231 -4.54 4.91 -13.08
C TYR A 231 -3.59 5.38 -14.17
N PHE A 232 -4.15 5.52 -15.37
CA PHE A 232 -3.43 5.88 -16.58
C PHE A 232 -3.59 7.37 -16.90
N GLY A 233 -2.91 7.81 -17.94
CA GLY A 233 -3.10 9.15 -18.46
C GLY A 233 -4.51 9.34 -19.07
N ASN A 234 -4.77 10.55 -19.54
CA ASN A 234 -6.03 10.94 -20.17
C ASN A 234 -5.83 11.45 -21.62
N ASN A 235 -4.77 10.99 -22.29
CA ASN A 235 -4.33 11.45 -23.62
C ASN A 235 -3.95 12.95 -23.69
N VAL A 236 -3.79 13.59 -22.53
CA VAL A 236 -3.20 14.92 -22.36
C VAL A 236 -1.96 14.83 -21.49
N PHE A 237 -2.06 14.14 -20.36
CA PHE A 237 -1.00 13.87 -19.40
C PHE A 237 -0.77 12.35 -19.30
N GLY A 238 -0.16 11.78 -20.34
CA GLY A 238 0.07 10.36 -20.51
C GLY A 238 -0.96 9.68 -21.40
N PHE A 239 -0.52 8.61 -22.04
CA PHE A 239 -1.34 7.77 -22.90
C PHE A 239 -2.38 6.99 -22.04
N GLN A 240 -3.61 6.93 -22.52
CA GLN A 240 -4.66 6.10 -21.94
C GLN A 240 -4.87 4.86 -22.80
N PRO A 241 -4.67 3.64 -22.25
CA PRO A 241 -5.03 2.40 -22.94
C PRO A 241 -6.53 2.34 -23.23
N GLU A 242 -6.91 1.63 -24.30
CA GLU A 242 -8.31 1.37 -24.58
C GLU A 242 -8.88 0.34 -23.59
N GLU A 243 -10.19 0.43 -23.29
CA GLU A 243 -10.86 -0.42 -22.29
C GLU A 243 -10.76 -1.93 -22.62
N PHE A 244 -10.47 -2.29 -23.87
CA PHE A 244 -10.38 -3.67 -24.35
C PHE A 244 -8.96 -4.18 -24.56
N GLU A 245 -7.94 -3.35 -24.32
CA GLU A 245 -6.55 -3.79 -24.39
C GLU A 245 -6.22 -4.73 -23.24
N ASP A 246 -5.36 -5.73 -23.49
CA ASP A 246 -4.86 -6.64 -22.46
C ASP A 246 -3.86 -5.91 -21.58
N ILE A 247 -4.32 -5.43 -20.43
CA ILE A 247 -3.48 -4.76 -19.46
C ILE A 247 -3.05 -5.79 -18.41
N ARG A 248 -1.74 -5.93 -18.23
CA ARG A 248 -1.15 -6.82 -17.22
C ARG A 248 -0.49 -5.99 -16.14
N VAL A 249 -0.88 -6.24 -14.92
CA VAL A 249 -0.24 -5.65 -13.75
C VAL A 249 0.48 -6.77 -13.01
N ARG A 250 1.78 -6.62 -12.79
CA ARG A 250 2.59 -7.51 -11.95
C ARG A 250 3.05 -6.75 -10.74
N TYR A 251 2.92 -7.35 -9.59
CA TYR A 251 3.40 -6.79 -8.34
C TYR A 251 3.74 -7.90 -7.34
N ARG A 252 4.54 -7.58 -6.36
CA ARG A 252 4.95 -8.48 -5.31
C ARG A 252 4.05 -8.32 -4.10
N ILE A 253 3.64 -9.45 -3.53
CA ILE A 253 2.99 -9.52 -2.22
C ILE A 253 4.06 -9.85 -1.20
N THR A 254 4.23 -9.00 -0.19
CA THR A 254 5.31 -9.11 0.80
C THR A 254 4.79 -9.25 2.22
N SER A 255 5.55 -9.97 3.05
CA SER A 255 5.34 -10.05 4.50
C SER A 255 5.96 -8.86 5.26
N GLY A 256 6.61 -7.93 4.55
CA GLY A 256 7.20 -6.74 5.14
C GLY A 256 8.45 -7.05 5.98
N VAL A 257 8.37 -6.81 7.28
CA VAL A 257 9.52 -6.96 8.19
C VAL A 257 9.89 -8.41 8.50
N GLU A 258 8.98 -9.35 8.29
CA GLU A 258 9.15 -10.75 8.71
C GLU A 258 10.27 -11.47 7.96
N GLY A 259 10.53 -11.08 6.70
CA GLY A 259 11.64 -11.58 5.90
C GLY A 259 13.02 -11.03 6.28
N ASN A 260 13.09 -10.01 7.14
CA ASN A 260 14.36 -9.41 7.54
C ASN A 260 15.21 -10.39 8.37
N GLY A 261 16.48 -10.50 8.03
CA GLY A 261 17.43 -11.37 8.69
C GLY A 261 17.58 -12.75 8.03
N ALA A 262 16.77 -13.12 7.05
CA ALA A 262 16.95 -14.35 6.29
C ALA A 262 18.33 -14.36 5.60
N PHE A 263 19.05 -15.49 5.69
CA PHE A 263 20.44 -15.59 5.24
C PHE A 263 20.80 -16.89 4.52
N ALA A 264 19.92 -17.90 4.52
CA ALA A 264 20.18 -19.18 3.87
C ALA A 264 19.15 -19.42 2.76
N PHE A 265 19.57 -19.27 1.52
CA PHE A 265 18.69 -19.37 0.36
C PHE A 265 19.02 -20.59 -0.48
N SER A 266 18.01 -21.17 -1.11
CA SER A 266 18.14 -22.24 -2.10
C SER A 266 17.45 -21.86 -3.39
N LEU A 267 18.08 -22.15 -4.51
CA LEU A 267 17.51 -22.00 -5.84
C LEU A 267 16.99 -23.37 -6.31
N PRO A 268 15.74 -23.47 -6.83
CA PRO A 268 15.23 -24.74 -7.34
C PRO A 268 16.09 -25.34 -8.45
N THR A 269 16.12 -26.66 -8.52
CA THR A 269 17.04 -27.49 -9.30
C THR A 269 16.88 -27.43 -10.83
N THR A 270 16.09 -26.56 -11.39
CA THR A 270 15.92 -26.37 -12.85
C THR A 270 17.24 -26.08 -13.58
N TYR A 271 18.27 -25.66 -12.83
CA TYR A 271 19.60 -25.27 -13.34
C TYR A 271 20.72 -26.25 -12.99
N GLY A 272 20.42 -27.53 -12.74
CA GLY A 272 21.43 -28.48 -12.27
C GLY A 272 21.67 -28.34 -10.76
N SER A 273 22.95 -28.34 -10.32
CA SER A 273 23.29 -28.08 -8.92
C SER A 273 23.61 -26.58 -8.74
N ALA A 274 22.75 -25.88 -8.03
CA ALA A 274 22.97 -24.49 -7.68
C ALA A 274 23.32 -24.35 -6.19
N VAL A 275 24.42 -23.65 -5.89
CA VAL A 275 24.82 -23.26 -4.55
C VAL A 275 24.65 -21.75 -4.42
N VAL A 276 23.91 -21.33 -3.38
CA VAL A 276 23.64 -19.92 -3.10
C VAL A 276 24.42 -19.51 -1.85
N GLU A 277 25.33 -18.58 -2.00
CA GLU A 277 26.10 -17.97 -0.91
C GLU A 277 25.55 -16.57 -0.62
N THR A 278 25.20 -16.29 0.61
CA THR A 278 24.66 -14.99 1.01
C THR A 278 25.78 -13.99 1.22
N ILE A 279 25.78 -12.90 0.44
CA ILE A 279 26.69 -11.77 0.60
C ILE A 279 26.13 -10.81 1.64
N GLN A 280 24.84 -10.49 1.55
CA GLN A 280 24.14 -9.66 2.50
C GLN A 280 22.81 -10.31 2.86
N SER A 281 22.57 -10.50 4.16
CA SER A 281 21.30 -11.02 4.67
C SER A 281 20.15 -10.07 4.34
N ALA A 282 18.95 -10.62 4.27
CA ALA A 282 17.75 -9.85 3.97
C ALA A 282 17.55 -8.69 4.96
N SER A 283 17.28 -7.52 4.44
CA SER A 283 17.10 -6.29 5.21
C SER A 283 16.19 -5.32 4.45
N ASN A 284 15.84 -4.20 5.10
CA ASN A 284 15.02 -3.12 4.52
C ASN A 284 13.55 -3.47 4.26
N GLY A 285 13.08 -4.67 4.64
CA GLY A 285 11.66 -4.96 4.70
C GLY A 285 10.98 -4.05 5.73
N ALA A 286 9.83 -3.52 5.39
CA ALA A 286 9.11 -2.57 6.24
C ALA A 286 7.60 -2.77 6.17
N GLU A 287 6.93 -2.49 7.29
CA GLU A 287 5.48 -2.42 7.34
C GLU A 287 4.96 -1.17 6.63
N ARG A 288 3.66 -1.20 6.31
CA ARG A 288 2.96 -0.03 5.77
C ARG A 288 3.07 1.15 6.72
N GLU A 289 3.06 2.33 6.16
CA GLU A 289 3.20 3.57 6.91
C GLU A 289 2.16 3.70 8.02
N THR A 290 2.60 4.14 9.21
CA THR A 290 1.71 4.34 10.37
C THR A 290 0.85 5.59 10.18
N MET A 291 -0.30 5.63 10.86
CA MET A 291 -1.21 6.78 10.81
C MET A 291 -0.56 8.07 11.30
N GLU A 292 0.28 7.98 12.33
CA GLU A 292 1.04 9.12 12.89
C GLU A 292 2.04 9.66 11.87
N SER A 293 2.70 8.77 11.14
CA SER A 293 3.61 9.14 10.06
C SER A 293 2.88 9.88 8.95
N ILE A 294 1.75 9.33 8.49
CA ILE A 294 0.94 9.96 7.43
C ILE A 294 0.49 11.36 7.85
N ARG A 295 -0.03 11.54 9.08
CA ARG A 295 -0.43 12.86 9.59
C ARG A 295 0.71 13.86 9.62
N TYR A 296 1.91 13.41 9.95
CA TYR A 296 3.09 14.26 10.02
C TYR A 296 3.62 14.65 8.64
N PHE A 297 3.69 13.68 7.72
CA PHE A 297 4.36 13.87 6.43
C PHE A 297 3.44 14.41 5.32
N ALA A 298 2.15 14.04 5.28
CA ALA A 298 1.25 14.45 4.21
C ALA A 298 1.12 15.99 4.07
N PRO A 299 0.91 16.78 5.14
CA PRO A 299 0.90 18.23 5.02
C PRO A 299 2.24 18.83 4.64
N LYS A 300 3.35 18.22 5.10
CA LYS A 300 4.70 18.71 4.83
C LYS A 300 5.14 18.43 3.39
N SER A 301 4.79 17.27 2.83
CA SER A 301 5.09 16.96 1.43
C SER A 301 4.46 17.99 0.48
N LEU A 302 3.22 18.42 0.76
CA LEU A 302 2.56 19.47 0.01
C LEU A 302 3.31 20.81 0.08
N GLN A 303 3.88 21.16 1.25
CA GLN A 303 4.64 22.41 1.45
C GLN A 303 5.95 22.43 0.67
N ILE A 304 6.62 21.28 0.58
CA ILE A 304 7.95 21.17 -0.05
C ILE A 304 7.84 21.20 -1.58
N LYS A 305 6.76 20.71 -2.16
CA LYS A 305 6.53 20.65 -3.62
C LYS A 305 7.78 20.18 -4.38
N GLU A 306 8.41 19.11 -3.90
CA GLU A 306 9.64 18.50 -4.45
C GLU A 306 10.88 19.41 -4.48
N ARG A 307 10.88 20.47 -3.66
CA ARG A 307 12.04 21.38 -3.52
C ARG A 307 12.65 21.25 -2.13
N ALA A 308 13.83 20.69 -2.04
CA ALA A 308 14.62 20.69 -0.80
C ALA A 308 15.42 21.99 -0.69
N VAL A 309 15.09 22.84 0.26
CA VAL A 309 15.81 24.08 0.59
C VAL A 309 16.36 24.03 2.00
N THR A 310 15.62 23.45 2.92
CA THR A 310 16.02 23.31 4.34
C THR A 310 16.39 21.86 4.67
N THR A 311 17.12 21.66 5.79
CA THR A 311 17.44 20.30 6.29
C THR A 311 16.19 19.47 6.50
N SER A 312 15.11 20.09 6.99
CA SER A 312 13.82 19.41 7.17
C SER A 312 13.20 18.95 5.84
N ASP A 313 13.42 19.68 4.75
CA ASP A 313 12.90 19.31 3.43
C ASP A 313 13.60 18.04 2.92
N TYR A 314 14.92 17.94 3.14
CA TYR A 314 15.69 16.73 2.82
C TYR A 314 15.21 15.51 3.60
N GLU A 315 14.92 15.65 4.89
CA GLU A 315 14.38 14.56 5.71
C GLU A 315 13.04 14.03 5.17
N ILE A 316 12.23 14.90 4.60
CA ILE A 316 10.91 14.54 4.07
C ILE A 316 11.04 13.90 2.69
N LEU A 317 11.94 14.37 1.84
CA LEU A 317 12.14 13.82 0.49
C LEU A 317 12.90 12.49 0.50
N LEU A 318 13.76 12.23 1.49
CA LEU A 318 14.53 11.00 1.61
C LEU A 318 13.77 9.86 2.29
N LYS A 319 12.57 10.10 2.77
CA LYS A 319 11.75 9.12 3.46
C LYS A 319 10.74 8.45 2.54
#